data_8fe98aa375de6845cb5e2db9e1f950c8
#
_entry.id   8fe98aa375de6845cb5e2db9e1f950c8
#
_cell.length_a   1.000
_cell.length_b   1.000
_cell.length_c   1.000
_cell.angle_alpha   90.00
_cell.angle_beta   90.00
_cell.angle_gamma   90.00
#
_symmetry.space_group_name_H-M   'P 1'
#
loop_
_entity.id
_entity.type
_entity.pdbx_description
1 polymer ?
#
loop_
_entity_poly.entity_id
_entity_poly.type
_entity_poly.pdbx_seq_one_letter_code
_entity_poly.pdbx_strand_id
1 'polypeptide(L)'
;MKRNLILLGFLVALLISCRLTQFNPFRRVIEHSAPELTVDNAYFKDLGCFQSVDCLPEEFTNRPYPVQSIYQVSDLLGGLRPELPIAIAGNVTFYDEEKVPSVYSQNCMASFAVRYLIVVDGQMRLVDSYEGMREIYAPIENEDEALSYAVALTGYSAYYDIKSNSDYKILAKPLEETYSRFDGEVFTVHLFNDFLCGCGPHITESVDVTVTQDGEISLSEPVDTFRDVTMDDLCID
;
A
#
# COMPACT_ATOMS: atom_id res chain seq x y z
N MET A 1 -24.15 -13.47 60.36
CA MET A 1 -24.62 -13.05 59.04
C MET A 1 -23.90 -11.83 58.47
N LYS A 2 -23.60 -10.76 59.22
CA LYS A 2 -22.90 -9.55 58.64
C LYS A 2 -21.49 -9.79 58.10
N ARG A 3 -20.73 -10.73 58.67
CA ARG A 3 -19.33 -11.03 58.27
C ARG A 3 -19.21 -11.72 56.88
N ASN A 4 -20.22 -12.53 56.52
CA ASN A 4 -20.24 -13.21 55.23
C ASN A 4 -20.68 -12.29 54.08
N LEU A 5 -21.47 -11.23 54.37
CA LEU A 5 -21.86 -10.24 53.38
C LEU A 5 -20.69 -9.35 52.93
N ILE A 6 -19.81 -9.02 53.89
CA ILE A 6 -18.60 -8.20 53.61
C ILE A 6 -17.63 -8.99 52.73
N LEU A 7 -17.44 -10.29 52.99
CA LEU A 7 -16.56 -11.16 52.16
C LEU A 7 -17.11 -11.32 50.74
N LEU A 8 -18.44 -11.43 50.57
CA LEU A 8 -19.07 -11.54 49.26
C LEU A 8 -18.92 -10.24 48.47
N GLY A 9 -19.05 -9.08 49.13
CA GLY A 9 -18.83 -7.77 48.49
C GLY A 9 -17.40 -7.56 48.01
N PHE A 10 -16.39 -8.03 48.79
CA PHE A 10 -14.98 -7.97 48.38
C PHE A 10 -14.68 -8.88 47.20
N LEU A 11 -15.27 -10.08 47.16
CA LEU A 11 -15.08 -11.03 46.05
C LEU A 11 -15.67 -10.51 44.74
N VAL A 12 -16.86 -9.90 44.80
CA VAL A 12 -17.52 -9.28 43.64
C VAL A 12 -16.72 -8.06 43.13
N ALA A 13 -16.22 -7.22 44.06
CA ALA A 13 -15.38 -6.07 43.69
C ALA A 13 -14.04 -6.50 43.04
N LEU A 14 -13.44 -7.60 43.50
CA LEU A 14 -12.22 -8.18 42.89
C LEU A 14 -12.49 -8.77 41.51
N LEU A 15 -13.63 -9.40 41.28
CA LEU A 15 -14.01 -9.96 39.98
C LEU A 15 -14.35 -8.86 38.95
N ILE A 16 -14.90 -7.73 39.41
CA ILE A 16 -15.19 -6.58 38.55
C ILE A 16 -13.87 -5.84 38.20
N SER A 17 -12.93 -5.71 39.15
CA SER A 17 -11.66 -5.08 38.88
C SER A 17 -10.77 -5.90 37.93
N CYS A 18 -10.81 -7.24 37.99
CA CYS A 18 -10.11 -8.08 36.99
C CYS A 18 -10.68 -7.98 35.59
N ARG A 19 -11.96 -7.68 35.41
CA ARG A 19 -12.53 -7.44 34.05
C ARG A 19 -12.26 -6.03 33.54
N LEU A 20 -12.08 -5.05 34.43
CA LEU A 20 -11.77 -3.67 34.03
C LEU A 20 -10.30 -3.46 33.60
N THR A 21 -9.39 -4.35 34.01
CA THR A 21 -7.97 -4.27 33.59
C THR A 21 -7.70 -4.79 32.19
N GLN A 22 -8.65 -5.48 31.53
CA GLN A 22 -8.54 -5.90 30.13
C GLN A 22 -9.10 -4.87 29.14
N PHE A 23 -9.81 -3.85 29.61
CA PHE A 23 -10.28 -2.77 28.78
C PHE A 23 -9.26 -1.62 28.81
N ASN A 24 -8.18 -1.75 28.03
CA ASN A 24 -7.30 -0.62 27.76
C ASN A 24 -7.85 0.12 26.51
N PRO A 25 -8.67 1.19 26.68
CA PRO A 25 -9.25 1.91 25.55
C PRO A 25 -8.20 2.61 24.67
N PHE A 26 -6.93 2.59 25.10
CA PHE A 26 -5.80 3.25 24.42
C PHE A 26 -4.98 2.30 23.50
N ARG A 27 -5.40 1.06 23.33
CA ARG A 27 -4.77 0.10 22.39
C ARG A 27 -5.80 -0.47 21.42
N ARG A 28 -6.55 0.38 20.77
CA ARG A 28 -7.52 -0.10 19.80
C ARG A 28 -6.88 -0.04 18.40
N VAL A 29 -6.76 -1.21 17.78
CA VAL A 29 -6.68 -1.30 16.33
C VAL A 29 -8.11 -1.22 15.81
N ILE A 30 -8.35 -0.31 14.87
CA ILE A 30 -9.61 -0.21 14.15
C ILE A 30 -9.44 -1.08 12.90
N GLU A 31 -10.16 -2.19 12.89
CA GLU A 31 -10.06 -3.22 11.86
C GLU A 31 -11.00 -2.90 10.70
N HIS A 32 -10.56 -3.13 9.47
CA HIS A 32 -11.32 -3.02 8.25
C HIS A 32 -11.24 -4.32 7.44
N SER A 33 -12.28 -4.62 6.67
CA SER A 33 -12.26 -5.79 5.79
C SER A 33 -11.45 -5.49 4.54
N ALA A 34 -10.54 -6.40 4.19
CA ALA A 34 -9.85 -6.33 2.91
C ALA A 34 -10.86 -6.49 1.76
N PRO A 35 -10.77 -5.69 0.69
CA PRO A 35 -11.58 -5.89 -0.50
C PRO A 35 -11.16 -7.16 -1.25
N GLU A 36 -12.10 -7.81 -1.93
CA GLU A 36 -11.83 -8.96 -2.79
C GLU A 36 -11.45 -8.47 -4.20
N LEU A 37 -10.20 -8.07 -4.37
CA LEU A 37 -9.65 -7.57 -5.62
C LEU A 37 -8.73 -8.60 -6.27
N THR A 38 -8.71 -8.66 -7.59
CA THR A 38 -7.82 -9.54 -8.36
C THR A 38 -7.42 -8.87 -9.66
N VAL A 39 -6.18 -9.10 -10.10
CA VAL A 39 -5.67 -8.65 -11.40
C VAL A 39 -5.48 -9.84 -12.32
N ASP A 40 -6.02 -9.77 -13.54
CA ASP A 40 -5.71 -10.76 -14.58
C ASP A 40 -4.32 -10.51 -15.17
N ASN A 41 -3.38 -11.33 -14.76
CA ASN A 41 -2.00 -11.30 -15.26
C ASN A 41 -1.78 -12.17 -16.52
N ALA A 42 -2.84 -12.80 -17.08
CA ALA A 42 -2.70 -13.79 -18.15
C ALA A 42 -2.02 -13.19 -19.38
N TYR A 43 -2.37 -11.98 -19.79
CA TYR A 43 -1.81 -11.33 -20.98
C TYR A 43 -0.27 -11.31 -20.98
N PHE A 44 0.35 -10.77 -19.94
CA PHE A 44 1.81 -10.66 -19.84
C PHE A 44 2.47 -12.01 -19.53
N LYS A 45 1.79 -12.87 -18.82
CA LYS A 45 2.24 -14.23 -18.50
C LYS A 45 2.32 -15.08 -19.78
N ASP A 46 1.29 -15.05 -20.62
CA ASP A 46 1.22 -15.85 -21.85
C ASP A 46 2.24 -15.37 -22.90
N LEU A 47 2.61 -14.09 -22.87
CA LEU A 47 3.71 -13.55 -23.66
C LEU A 47 5.10 -13.85 -23.08
N GLY A 48 5.19 -14.47 -21.90
CA GLY A 48 6.47 -14.76 -21.23
C GLY A 48 7.17 -13.54 -20.62
N CYS A 49 6.50 -12.40 -20.50
CA CYS A 49 7.08 -11.13 -20.07
C CYS A 49 7.66 -11.14 -18.67
N PHE A 50 7.13 -11.95 -17.76
CA PHE A 50 7.67 -12.04 -16.39
C PHE A 50 8.99 -12.83 -16.28
N GLN A 51 9.49 -13.37 -17.38
CA GLN A 51 10.75 -14.10 -17.46
C GLN A 51 11.82 -13.34 -18.26
N SER A 52 11.40 -12.52 -19.22
CA SER A 52 12.28 -11.75 -20.09
C SER A 52 11.58 -10.51 -20.61
N VAL A 53 12.36 -9.47 -20.90
CA VAL A 53 11.89 -8.27 -21.60
C VAL A 53 11.77 -8.47 -23.12
N ASP A 54 12.15 -9.65 -23.64
CA ASP A 54 12.08 -9.97 -25.09
C ASP A 54 10.65 -9.99 -25.64
N CYS A 55 9.66 -10.07 -24.74
CA CYS A 55 8.24 -9.93 -25.10
C CYS A 55 7.84 -8.51 -25.53
N LEU A 56 8.70 -7.50 -25.25
CA LEU A 56 8.39 -6.11 -25.49
C LEU A 56 8.73 -5.67 -26.90
N PRO A 57 7.93 -4.74 -27.47
CA PRO A 57 8.34 -3.98 -28.64
C PRO A 57 9.71 -3.29 -28.44
N GLU A 58 10.50 -3.22 -29.50
CA GLU A 58 11.85 -2.63 -29.47
C GLU A 58 11.88 -1.19 -28.95
N GLU A 59 10.80 -0.44 -29.15
CA GLU A 59 10.65 0.95 -28.66
C GLU A 59 10.69 1.08 -27.14
N PHE A 60 10.41 0.01 -26.37
CA PHE A 60 10.49 0.02 -24.90
C PHE A 60 11.85 -0.41 -24.38
N THR A 61 12.61 -1.13 -25.19
CA THR A 61 13.95 -1.63 -24.83
C THR A 61 15.08 -0.79 -25.45
N ASN A 62 14.79 -0.02 -26.51
CA ASN A 62 15.74 0.83 -27.21
C ASN A 62 15.38 2.33 -27.05
N ARG A 63 15.48 2.82 -25.80
CA ARG A 63 15.17 4.22 -25.43
C ARG A 63 16.12 4.67 -24.32
N PRO A 64 16.22 5.97 -24.01
CA PRO A 64 17.13 6.48 -22.98
C PRO A 64 16.99 5.79 -21.63
N TYR A 65 15.75 5.44 -21.25
CA TYR A 65 15.46 4.70 -20.02
C TYR A 65 14.70 3.42 -20.38
N PRO A 66 15.40 2.36 -20.80
CA PRO A 66 14.75 1.12 -21.25
C PRO A 66 14.04 0.41 -20.12
N VAL A 67 13.05 -0.40 -20.45
CA VAL A 67 12.48 -1.35 -19.50
C VAL A 67 13.50 -2.46 -19.25
N GLN A 68 13.89 -2.64 -18.00
CA GLN A 68 14.91 -3.63 -17.61
C GLN A 68 14.30 -4.91 -17.04
N SER A 69 13.12 -4.78 -16.42
CA SER A 69 12.42 -5.89 -15.78
C SER A 69 10.92 -5.67 -15.80
N ILE A 70 10.18 -6.76 -15.79
CA ILE A 70 8.71 -6.75 -15.75
C ILE A 70 8.26 -7.62 -14.58
N TYR A 71 7.36 -7.08 -13.76
CA TYR A 71 6.83 -7.76 -12.61
C TYR A 71 5.30 -7.77 -12.64
N GLN A 72 4.73 -8.76 -11.99
CA GLN A 72 3.30 -8.78 -11.71
C GLN A 72 2.96 -7.63 -10.76
N VAL A 73 1.78 -7.04 -10.96
CA VAL A 73 1.23 -6.08 -10.02
C VAL A 73 0.55 -6.80 -8.85
N SER A 74 0.35 -6.08 -7.75
CA SER A 74 -0.46 -6.56 -6.64
C SER A 74 -1.92 -6.71 -7.05
N ASP A 75 -2.62 -7.70 -6.48
CA ASP A 75 -4.07 -7.86 -6.64
C ASP A 75 -4.86 -6.63 -6.18
N LEU A 76 -4.28 -5.79 -5.32
CA LEU A 76 -4.85 -4.51 -4.93
C LEU A 76 -5.11 -3.55 -6.10
N LEU A 77 -4.47 -3.75 -7.26
CA LEU A 77 -4.75 -2.96 -8.45
C LEU A 77 -5.99 -3.44 -9.23
N GLY A 78 -6.64 -4.52 -8.79
CA GLY A 78 -7.82 -5.10 -9.43
C GLY A 78 -9.09 -4.23 -9.37
N GLY A 79 -9.09 -3.15 -8.59
CA GLY A 79 -10.16 -2.16 -8.60
C GLY A 79 -10.06 -1.13 -9.72
N LEU A 80 -8.92 -1.00 -10.41
CA LEU A 80 -8.75 -0.04 -11.51
C LEU A 80 -9.77 -0.24 -12.62
N ARG A 81 -10.39 0.85 -13.09
CA ARG A 81 -11.34 0.85 -14.20
C ARG A 81 -10.93 1.85 -15.28
N PRO A 82 -10.99 1.47 -16.58
CA PRO A 82 -11.36 0.14 -17.09
C PRO A 82 -10.39 -0.97 -16.68
N GLU A 83 -10.89 -2.22 -16.63
CA GLU A 83 -10.03 -3.39 -16.41
C GLU A 83 -9.12 -3.61 -17.61
N LEU A 84 -7.85 -3.31 -17.48
CA LEU A 84 -6.85 -3.45 -18.52
C LEU A 84 -5.71 -4.36 -18.07
N PRO A 85 -5.10 -5.16 -18.98
CA PRO A 85 -3.88 -5.86 -18.63
C PRO A 85 -2.80 -4.86 -18.23
N ILE A 86 -2.23 -5.06 -17.03
CA ILE A 86 -1.25 -4.16 -16.42
C ILE A 86 -0.09 -4.95 -15.81
N ALA A 87 1.13 -4.45 -15.98
CA ALA A 87 2.34 -4.98 -15.35
C ALA A 87 3.27 -3.85 -14.91
N ILE A 88 4.11 -4.11 -13.91
CA ILE A 88 5.16 -3.17 -13.51
C ILE A 88 6.33 -3.26 -14.49
N ALA A 89 6.78 -2.13 -14.99
CA ALA A 89 8.00 -1.96 -15.77
C ALA A 89 9.06 -1.28 -14.90
N GLY A 90 9.97 -2.08 -14.35
CA GLY A 90 11.01 -1.60 -13.44
C GLY A 90 12.25 -1.07 -14.17
N ASN A 91 12.88 -0.06 -13.59
CA ASN A 91 14.21 0.39 -13.93
C ASN A 91 14.97 0.72 -12.65
N VAL A 92 16.13 0.09 -12.46
CA VAL A 92 17.03 0.35 -11.33
C VAL A 92 18.15 1.25 -11.79
N THR A 93 18.34 2.38 -11.12
CA THR A 93 19.45 3.30 -11.33
C THR A 93 20.30 3.40 -10.07
N PHE A 94 21.61 3.30 -10.24
CA PHE A 94 22.58 3.58 -9.20
C PHE A 94 23.13 4.97 -9.46
N TYR A 95 23.06 5.87 -8.46
CA TYR A 95 23.49 7.27 -8.55
C TYR A 95 22.54 8.23 -9.30
N ASP A 96 22.23 9.25 -8.61
CA ASP A 96 21.10 10.16 -8.74
C ASP A 96 21.33 11.33 -9.74
N GLU A 97 22.01 11.11 -10.86
CA GLU A 97 22.28 12.22 -11.79
C GLU A 97 21.18 12.43 -12.83
N GLU A 98 20.37 11.41 -13.13
CA GLU A 98 19.26 11.55 -14.09
C GLU A 98 17.98 10.94 -13.55
N LYS A 99 16.98 11.79 -13.37
CA LYS A 99 15.66 11.36 -12.89
C LYS A 99 14.94 10.56 -13.97
N VAL A 100 14.86 9.25 -13.79
CA VAL A 100 14.07 8.37 -14.67
C VAL A 100 12.60 8.76 -14.57
N PRO A 101 11.91 9.06 -15.69
CA PRO A 101 10.45 9.24 -15.65
C PRO A 101 9.77 8.01 -15.05
N SER A 102 8.91 8.24 -14.06
CA SER A 102 8.25 7.17 -13.31
C SER A 102 6.94 7.66 -12.73
N VAL A 103 6.01 6.74 -12.49
CA VAL A 103 4.79 7.01 -11.75
C VAL A 103 5.15 7.29 -10.29
N TYR A 104 5.98 6.45 -9.70
CA TYR A 104 6.61 6.70 -8.40
C TYR A 104 8.01 6.07 -8.38
N SER A 105 8.79 6.42 -7.37
CA SER A 105 10.12 5.83 -7.16
C SER A 105 10.34 5.50 -5.69
N GLN A 106 11.06 4.42 -5.45
CA GLN A 106 11.57 4.02 -4.15
C GLN A 106 13.08 4.20 -4.16
N ASN A 107 13.59 4.93 -3.18
CA ASN A 107 14.99 5.34 -3.16
C ASN A 107 15.66 4.90 -1.86
N CYS A 108 16.67 4.03 -2.00
CA CYS A 108 17.71 3.79 -0.99
C CYS A 108 19.08 4.18 -1.58
N MET A 109 20.05 3.28 -1.54
CA MET A 109 21.30 3.46 -2.28
C MET A 109 21.10 3.32 -3.80
N ALA A 110 20.12 2.52 -4.21
CA ALA A 110 19.65 2.48 -5.58
C ALA A 110 18.24 3.09 -5.66
N SER A 111 17.97 3.80 -6.76
CA SER A 111 16.63 4.28 -7.08
C SER A 111 15.90 3.26 -7.95
N PHE A 112 14.73 2.82 -7.54
CA PHE A 112 13.85 1.96 -8.31
C PHE A 112 12.68 2.78 -8.84
N ALA A 113 12.74 3.10 -10.14
CA ALA A 113 11.70 3.85 -10.83
C ALA A 113 10.60 2.89 -11.30
N VAL A 114 9.38 3.09 -10.83
CA VAL A 114 8.20 2.28 -11.18
C VAL A 114 7.42 2.96 -12.29
N ARG A 115 7.20 2.21 -13.35
CA ARG A 115 6.37 2.55 -14.50
C ARG A 115 5.41 1.40 -14.74
N TYR A 116 4.37 1.61 -15.53
CA TYR A 116 3.45 0.54 -15.87
C TYR A 116 3.43 0.27 -17.38
N LEU A 117 3.36 -1.00 -17.74
CA LEU A 117 2.94 -1.44 -19.06
C LEU A 117 1.44 -1.71 -18.99
N ILE A 118 0.67 -1.00 -19.80
CA ILE A 118 -0.79 -1.12 -19.83
C ILE A 118 -1.22 -1.38 -21.27
N VAL A 119 -2.13 -2.33 -21.47
CA VAL A 119 -2.66 -2.63 -22.81
C VAL A 119 -3.96 -1.87 -23.02
N VAL A 120 -3.91 -0.83 -23.84
CA VAL A 120 -5.06 0.01 -24.20
C VAL A 120 -5.36 -0.23 -25.67
N ASP A 121 -6.60 -0.59 -26.00
CA ASP A 121 -7.05 -0.89 -27.39
C ASP A 121 -6.15 -1.92 -28.10
N GLY A 122 -5.66 -2.92 -27.36
CA GLY A 122 -4.78 -3.96 -27.88
C GLY A 122 -3.33 -3.53 -28.11
N GLN A 123 -2.94 -2.33 -27.72
CA GLN A 123 -1.57 -1.81 -27.83
C GLN A 123 -0.95 -1.63 -26.47
N MET A 124 0.30 -2.11 -26.29
CA MET A 124 1.06 -1.82 -25.09
C MET A 124 1.44 -0.34 -25.04
N ARG A 125 1.26 0.28 -23.88
CA ARG A 125 1.72 1.63 -23.56
C ARG A 125 2.60 1.58 -22.33
N LEU A 126 3.70 2.29 -22.35
CA LEU A 126 4.53 2.53 -21.19
C LEU A 126 4.04 3.82 -20.51
N VAL A 127 3.51 3.70 -19.32
CA VAL A 127 3.04 4.81 -18.49
C VAL A 127 4.10 5.10 -17.43
N ASP A 128 4.71 6.27 -17.53
CA ASP A 128 5.84 6.70 -16.71
C ASP A 128 5.59 8.04 -16.01
N SER A 129 4.33 8.40 -15.86
CA SER A 129 3.92 9.62 -15.18
C SER A 129 2.54 9.48 -14.53
N TYR A 130 2.29 10.38 -13.65
CA TYR A 130 1.03 10.59 -12.96
C TYR A 130 -0.12 10.88 -13.94
N GLU A 131 0.15 11.82 -14.86
CA GLU A 131 -0.80 12.24 -15.88
C GLU A 131 -1.19 11.08 -16.78
N GLY A 132 -0.24 10.19 -17.12
CA GLY A 132 -0.51 9.01 -17.93
C GLY A 132 -1.44 8.02 -17.23
N MET A 133 -1.32 7.82 -15.93
CA MET A 133 -2.25 7.01 -15.14
C MET A 133 -3.64 7.67 -15.10
N ARG A 134 -3.68 8.97 -14.88
CA ARG A 134 -4.91 9.75 -14.84
C ARG A 134 -5.67 9.70 -16.19
N GLU A 135 -4.99 9.84 -17.30
CA GLU A 135 -5.59 9.77 -18.64
C GLU A 135 -6.29 8.43 -18.91
N ILE A 136 -5.78 7.34 -18.31
CA ILE A 136 -6.32 6.00 -18.54
C ILE A 136 -7.45 5.68 -17.57
N TYR A 137 -7.34 6.08 -16.29
CA TYR A 137 -8.18 5.59 -15.22
C TYR A 137 -9.18 6.61 -14.65
N ALA A 138 -9.03 7.91 -14.91
CA ALA A 138 -10.06 8.85 -14.49
C ALA A 138 -11.27 8.80 -15.44
N PRO A 139 -12.51 8.99 -14.93
CA PRO A 139 -12.83 9.37 -13.56
C PRO A 139 -12.79 8.18 -12.58
N ILE A 140 -12.44 8.47 -11.29
CA ILE A 140 -12.51 7.51 -10.20
C ILE A 140 -13.90 7.57 -9.59
N GLU A 141 -14.62 6.44 -9.58
CA GLU A 141 -16.05 6.44 -9.30
C GLU A 141 -16.44 5.76 -7.98
N ASN A 142 -15.58 4.90 -7.43
CA ASN A 142 -15.85 4.16 -6.20
C ASN A 142 -14.61 3.93 -5.33
N GLU A 143 -14.82 3.39 -4.13
CA GLU A 143 -13.81 3.20 -3.09
C GLU A 143 -12.74 2.16 -3.48
N ASP A 144 -13.10 1.11 -4.23
CA ASP A 144 -12.16 0.09 -4.71
C ASP A 144 -11.25 0.65 -5.81
N GLU A 145 -11.80 1.46 -6.72
CA GLU A 145 -11.01 2.19 -7.71
C GLU A 145 -10.04 3.16 -7.04
N ALA A 146 -10.52 3.95 -6.06
CA ALA A 146 -9.69 4.90 -5.33
C ALA A 146 -8.55 4.21 -4.58
N LEU A 147 -8.81 3.07 -3.93
CA LEU A 147 -7.78 2.26 -3.28
C LEU A 147 -6.72 1.79 -4.28
N SER A 148 -7.17 1.17 -5.37
CA SER A 148 -6.26 0.63 -6.40
C SER A 148 -5.44 1.74 -7.06
N TYR A 149 -6.07 2.87 -7.33
CA TYR A 149 -5.43 4.03 -7.94
C TYR A 149 -4.39 4.66 -7.01
N ALA A 150 -4.73 4.84 -5.71
CA ALA A 150 -3.80 5.34 -4.71
C ALA A 150 -2.56 4.43 -4.56
N VAL A 151 -2.77 3.10 -4.48
CA VAL A 151 -1.66 2.12 -4.43
C VAL A 151 -0.80 2.20 -5.70
N ALA A 152 -1.42 2.28 -6.87
CA ALA A 152 -0.70 2.37 -8.14
C ALA A 152 0.18 3.62 -8.26
N LEU A 153 -0.25 4.73 -7.67
CA LEU A 153 0.45 6.01 -7.78
C LEU A 153 1.51 6.26 -6.71
N THR A 154 1.35 5.63 -5.54
CA THR A 154 2.25 5.86 -4.40
C THR A 154 3.22 4.70 -4.16
N GLY A 155 2.84 3.48 -4.55
CA GLY A 155 3.52 2.26 -4.16
C GLY A 155 3.37 1.92 -2.69
N TYR A 156 2.47 2.59 -1.98
CA TYR A 156 2.20 2.31 -0.57
C TYR A 156 1.42 1.01 -0.40
N SER A 157 1.60 0.39 0.76
CA SER A 157 1.02 -0.89 1.10
C SER A 157 -0.32 -0.76 1.79
N ALA A 158 -1.19 -1.75 1.58
CA ALA A 158 -2.41 -1.92 2.36
C ALA A 158 -2.18 -2.98 3.44
N TYR A 159 -2.56 -2.66 4.67
CA TYR A 159 -2.45 -3.56 5.81
C TYR A 159 -3.82 -3.84 6.41
N TYR A 160 -4.11 -5.14 6.55
CA TYR A 160 -5.28 -5.70 7.21
C TYR A 160 -4.81 -6.75 8.22
N ASP A 161 -5.63 -7.08 9.21
CA ASP A 161 -5.30 -8.04 10.26
C ASP A 161 -4.04 -7.69 11.09
N ILE A 162 -3.71 -6.40 11.22
CA ILE A 162 -2.52 -5.92 11.94
C ILE A 162 -2.51 -6.43 13.38
N LYS A 163 -3.67 -6.48 14.02
CA LYS A 163 -3.83 -6.94 15.40
C LYS A 163 -3.45 -8.40 15.60
N SER A 164 -3.58 -9.23 14.57
CA SER A 164 -3.27 -10.66 14.63
C SER A 164 -1.76 -10.94 14.59
N ASN A 165 -0.95 -9.99 14.12
CA ASN A 165 0.50 -10.14 14.02
C ASN A 165 1.19 -9.79 15.35
N SER A 166 1.73 -10.82 16.02
CA SER A 166 2.41 -10.66 17.32
C SER A 166 3.75 -9.94 17.23
N ASP A 167 4.35 -9.88 16.04
CA ASP A 167 5.66 -9.29 15.81
C ASP A 167 5.58 -7.77 15.62
N TYR A 168 4.35 -7.25 15.46
CA TYR A 168 4.13 -5.81 15.33
C TYR A 168 4.09 -5.10 16.68
N LYS A 169 4.98 -4.15 16.88
CA LYS A 169 4.95 -3.21 17.99
C LYS A 169 4.20 -1.95 17.59
N ILE A 170 2.99 -1.79 18.12
CA ILE A 170 2.12 -0.64 17.84
C ILE A 170 2.67 0.62 18.51
N LEU A 171 2.82 1.70 17.75
CA LEU A 171 3.28 3.03 18.16
C LEU A 171 2.12 4.02 18.22
N ALA A 172 1.30 4.09 17.17
CA ALA A 172 0.11 4.94 17.10
C ALA A 172 -1.04 4.46 17.98
N LYS A 173 -1.89 5.39 18.44
CA LYS A 173 -3.06 5.07 19.28
C LYS A 173 -4.19 6.09 19.03
N PRO A 174 -5.29 5.68 18.39
CA PRO A 174 -5.53 4.36 17.81
C PRO A 174 -4.67 4.11 16.57
N LEU A 175 -4.47 2.85 16.20
CA LEU A 175 -4.00 2.44 14.89
C LEU A 175 -5.22 2.04 14.06
N GLU A 176 -5.36 2.56 12.87
CA GLU A 176 -6.43 2.19 11.93
C GLU A 176 -5.82 1.39 10.77
N GLU A 177 -6.48 0.31 10.36
CA GLU A 177 -6.09 -0.47 9.20
C GLU A 177 -6.47 0.23 7.90
N THR A 178 -6.00 -0.27 6.76
CA THR A 178 -6.33 0.28 5.45
C THR A 178 -7.83 0.35 5.22
N TYR A 179 -8.28 1.48 4.75
CA TYR A 179 -9.63 1.72 4.26
C TYR A 179 -9.64 2.68 3.07
N SER A 180 -10.73 2.67 2.32
CA SER A 180 -11.09 3.73 1.37
C SER A 180 -12.48 4.22 1.72
N ARG A 181 -12.71 5.53 1.70
CA ARG A 181 -13.99 6.16 2.06
C ARG A 181 -14.26 7.38 1.19
N PHE A 182 -15.46 7.47 0.65
CA PHE A 182 -15.97 8.65 -0.04
C PHE A 182 -16.77 9.55 0.92
N ASP A 183 -16.43 10.83 0.98
CA ASP A 183 -17.13 11.81 1.81
C ASP A 183 -18.20 12.63 1.08
N GLY A 184 -18.39 12.39 -0.20
CA GLY A 184 -19.30 13.10 -1.11
C GLY A 184 -18.56 14.06 -2.06
N GLU A 185 -17.28 14.29 -1.87
CA GLU A 185 -16.44 15.17 -2.71
C GLU A 185 -15.16 14.45 -3.16
N VAL A 186 -14.46 13.82 -2.23
CA VAL A 186 -13.21 13.10 -2.48
C VAL A 186 -13.19 11.74 -1.81
N PHE A 187 -12.30 10.87 -2.26
CA PHE A 187 -11.96 9.63 -1.57
C PHE A 187 -10.78 9.87 -0.65
N THR A 188 -10.84 9.35 0.58
CA THR A 188 -9.70 9.23 1.48
C THR A 188 -9.30 7.77 1.54
N VAL A 189 -8.06 7.46 1.16
CA VAL A 189 -7.48 6.12 1.18
C VAL A 189 -6.36 6.09 2.22
N HIS A 190 -6.54 5.29 3.29
CA HIS A 190 -5.55 5.12 4.34
C HIS A 190 -4.58 4.01 3.98
N LEU A 191 -3.32 4.33 3.75
CA LEU A 191 -2.27 3.42 3.33
C LEU A 191 -1.05 3.53 4.24
N PHE A 192 -0.07 2.66 3.99
CA PHE A 192 1.14 2.59 4.79
C PHE A 192 2.39 2.67 3.91
N ASN A 193 3.28 3.56 4.29
CA ASN A 193 4.63 3.60 3.77
C ASN A 193 5.51 2.66 4.62
N ASP A 194 5.82 1.51 4.09
CA ASP A 194 6.67 0.48 4.69
C ASP A 194 7.99 0.32 3.95
N PHE A 195 8.36 1.33 3.16
CA PHE A 195 9.62 1.31 2.45
C PHE A 195 10.80 1.43 3.40
N LEU A 196 11.59 0.36 3.48
CA LEU A 196 12.68 0.21 4.43
C LEU A 196 14.00 0.59 3.78
N CYS A 197 14.76 1.48 4.44
CA CYS A 197 16.11 1.88 4.04
C CYS A 197 17.03 1.96 5.24
N GLY A 198 18.30 1.62 5.04
CA GLY A 198 19.30 1.70 6.07
C GLY A 198 19.17 0.62 7.14
N CYS A 199 19.73 0.89 8.32
CA CYS A 199 19.66 -0.02 9.47
C CYS A 199 18.48 0.35 10.37
N GLY A 200 17.78 -0.69 10.89
CA GLY A 200 16.62 -0.52 11.77
C GLY A 200 16.87 0.29 13.06
N PRO A 201 15.85 0.55 13.85
CA PRO A 201 14.52 -0.02 13.71
C PRO A 201 13.73 0.59 12.56
N HIS A 202 13.07 -0.26 11.78
CA HIS A 202 12.24 0.15 10.64
C HIS A 202 10.81 0.42 11.09
N ILE A 203 10.34 1.65 10.87
CA ILE A 203 9.00 2.10 11.27
C ILE A 203 8.12 2.16 10.02
N THR A 204 6.94 1.56 10.11
CA THR A 204 5.89 1.72 9.13
C THR A 204 5.06 2.94 9.48
N GLU A 205 4.92 3.85 8.54
CA GLU A 205 4.16 5.09 8.67
C GLU A 205 2.81 4.95 7.98
N SER A 206 1.74 5.52 8.53
CA SER A 206 0.49 5.67 7.79
C SER A 206 0.42 7.01 7.09
N VAL A 207 -0.25 7.02 5.93
CA VAL A 207 -0.48 8.20 5.10
C VAL A 207 -1.90 8.14 4.56
N ASP A 208 -2.65 9.23 4.70
CA ASP A 208 -3.93 9.38 4.02
C ASP A 208 -3.70 9.96 2.62
N VAL A 209 -4.14 9.21 1.62
CA VAL A 209 -4.11 9.63 0.21
C VAL A 209 -5.51 10.14 -0.14
N THR A 210 -5.63 11.44 -0.40
CA THR A 210 -6.87 12.00 -0.94
C THR A 210 -6.86 11.82 -2.45
N VAL A 211 -7.92 11.23 -3.00
CA VAL A 211 -8.12 11.00 -4.44
C VAL A 211 -9.39 11.72 -4.86
N THR A 212 -9.29 12.62 -5.83
CA THR A 212 -10.47 13.27 -6.42
C THR A 212 -11.06 12.42 -7.54
N GLN A 213 -12.31 12.65 -7.91
CA GLN A 213 -12.94 11.91 -9.01
C GLN A 213 -12.22 12.12 -10.35
N ASP A 214 -11.61 13.27 -10.58
CA ASP A 214 -10.82 13.53 -11.79
C ASP A 214 -9.38 13.01 -11.72
N GLY A 215 -9.04 12.24 -10.66
CA GLY A 215 -7.79 11.52 -10.53
C GLY A 215 -6.62 12.33 -9.97
N GLU A 216 -6.85 13.53 -9.43
CA GLU A 216 -5.80 14.22 -8.66
C GLU A 216 -5.61 13.54 -7.31
N ILE A 217 -4.36 13.49 -6.81
CA ILE A 217 -4.08 13.01 -5.46
C ILE A 217 -3.30 14.03 -4.64
N SER A 218 -3.47 13.94 -3.33
CA SER A 218 -2.61 14.60 -2.35
C SER A 218 -2.37 13.68 -1.15
N LEU A 219 -1.25 13.88 -0.48
CA LEU A 219 -0.81 13.07 0.65
C LEU A 219 -0.86 13.87 1.93
N SER A 220 -1.30 13.25 3.02
CA SER A 220 -1.13 13.82 4.36
C SER A 220 0.34 13.72 4.81
N GLU A 221 0.67 14.41 5.90
CA GLU A 221 1.91 14.15 6.60
C GLU A 221 1.92 12.70 7.12
N PRO A 222 3.05 11.96 6.99
CA PRO A 222 3.17 10.59 7.49
C PRO A 222 3.13 10.54 9.02
N VAL A 223 2.57 9.44 9.56
CA VAL A 223 2.46 9.21 11.00
C VAL A 223 3.04 7.85 11.35
N ASP A 224 4.00 7.81 12.28
CA ASP A 224 4.57 6.57 12.83
C ASP A 224 3.46 5.68 13.42
N THR A 225 3.29 4.47 12.91
CA THR A 225 2.18 3.59 13.31
C THR A 225 2.60 2.32 14.02
N PHE A 226 3.46 1.56 13.44
CA PHE A 226 3.98 0.33 14.03
C PHE A 226 5.36 -0.01 13.45
N ARG A 227 6.02 -1.00 14.03
CA ARG A 227 7.23 -1.60 13.48
C ARG A 227 7.19 -3.12 13.65
N ASP A 228 7.76 -3.82 12.71
CA ASP A 228 8.04 -5.25 12.82
C ASP A 228 9.35 -5.44 13.59
N VAL A 229 9.27 -6.00 14.80
CA VAL A 229 10.47 -6.17 15.65
C VAL A 229 11.46 -7.19 15.10
N THR A 230 11.01 -8.06 14.18
CA THR A 230 11.89 -9.04 13.51
C THR A 230 12.81 -8.39 12.49
N MET A 231 12.47 -7.17 12.05
CA MET A 231 13.23 -6.38 11.08
C MET A 231 14.18 -5.37 11.75
N ASP A 232 14.14 -5.23 13.08
CA ASP A 232 14.88 -4.18 13.78
C ASP A 232 16.41 -4.25 13.60
N ASP A 233 16.96 -5.45 13.41
CA ASP A 233 18.41 -5.69 13.27
C ASP A 233 18.86 -5.79 11.79
N LEU A 234 17.94 -5.62 10.85
CA LEU A 234 18.28 -5.68 9.42
C LEU A 234 18.81 -4.33 8.91
N CYS A 235 19.82 -4.42 8.05
CA CYS A 235 20.27 -3.30 7.22
C CYS A 235 19.85 -3.59 5.77
N ILE A 236 19.16 -2.65 5.15
CA ILE A 236 18.63 -2.74 3.77
C ILE A 236 19.22 -1.58 2.97
N ASP A 237 19.99 -1.93 1.93
CA ASP A 237 20.69 -1.00 1.04
C ASP A 237 20.02 -0.87 -0.33
#